data_34c2fb557d7ef335e11e023af0d9d2f0
#
_entry.id   34c2fb557d7ef335e11e023af0d9d2f0
#
_cell.length_a   1.000
_cell.length_b   1.000
_cell.length_c   1.000
_cell.angle_alpha   90.00
_cell.angle_beta   90.00
_cell.angle_gamma   90.00
#
_symmetry.space_group_name_H-M   'P 1'
#
loop_
_entity.id
_entity.type
_entity.pdbx_description
1 polymer ?
#
loop_
_entity_poly.entity_id
_entity_poly.type
_entity_poly.pdbx_seq_one_letter_code
_entity_poly.pdbx_strand_id
1 'polypeptide(L)'
;MGESNNNAEAHDDTVFVRGDGVDLACHVCGPADAPALVFVHGYPDNHRVWDRLVAELAAHYRCVRYDVRGAGESSRPSDTGAYTLDHLQADLQAVIDWASPNAPVHLIGHDWGSIQTWESVTDPAMADRIASYTSISGPCLDHVGHWLRSQWQADRSGLLKQMRKSWYILAFHMPFVPGLLWHGVLGRRWHAIASRLEGQSLPENPSQTRDGADGIRLYRANILERLRHPRARHAQAPVQVITPQRDPFVGPGFVVGLDRWVESLTVTPIDAAHWAIQTHPQTIAAHCREFVAGHTDKTRTATASPARDERARSGA
;
A
#
# COMPACT_ATOMS: atom_id res chain seq x y z
N MET A 1 16.66 -6.97 42.43
CA MET A 1 15.52 -7.54 41.72
C MET A 1 15.56 -6.96 40.33
N GLY A 2 16.10 -7.73 39.39
CA GLY A 2 16.23 -7.29 37.99
C GLY A 2 14.94 -7.59 37.24
N GLU A 3 14.31 -6.57 36.72
CA GLU A 3 13.27 -6.72 35.75
C GLU A 3 13.90 -7.14 34.41
N SER A 4 13.70 -8.40 34.05
CA SER A 4 14.04 -8.93 32.75
C SER A 4 13.08 -8.30 31.76
N ASN A 5 13.57 -7.32 30.99
CA ASN A 5 12.93 -6.85 29.78
C ASN A 5 12.88 -8.01 28.76
N ASN A 6 11.77 -8.72 28.75
CA ASN A 6 11.44 -9.69 27.72
C ASN A 6 10.94 -8.92 26.47
N ASN A 7 11.86 -8.26 25.77
CA ASN A 7 11.63 -7.90 24.38
C ASN A 7 11.66 -9.23 23.60
N ALA A 8 10.50 -9.87 23.43
CA ALA A 8 10.32 -10.88 22.40
C ALA A 8 10.48 -10.15 21.07
N GLU A 9 11.68 -10.15 20.50
CA GLU A 9 11.89 -9.87 19.09
C GLU A 9 10.97 -10.83 18.34
N ALA A 10 9.94 -10.29 17.71
CA ALA A 10 9.07 -11.07 16.83
C ALA A 10 9.97 -11.62 15.73
N HIS A 11 10.25 -12.92 15.76
CA HIS A 11 10.97 -13.60 14.69
C HIS A 11 10.16 -13.39 13.42
N ASP A 12 10.71 -12.62 12.51
CA ASP A 12 10.16 -12.28 11.22
C ASP A 12 10.69 -13.31 10.22
N ASP A 13 9.86 -14.32 9.91
CA ASP A 13 10.25 -15.33 8.93
C ASP A 13 10.13 -14.74 7.54
N THR A 14 11.25 -14.65 6.82
CA THR A 14 11.27 -14.23 5.41
C THR A 14 10.97 -15.43 4.52
N VAL A 15 9.94 -15.31 3.70
CA VAL A 15 9.55 -16.30 2.69
C VAL A 15 9.50 -15.65 1.32
N PHE A 16 9.96 -16.36 0.28
CA PHE A 16 9.86 -15.88 -1.10
C PHE A 16 8.60 -16.44 -1.75
N VAL A 17 7.71 -15.53 -2.18
CA VAL A 17 6.48 -15.86 -2.92
C VAL A 17 6.70 -15.58 -4.40
N ARG A 18 6.31 -16.52 -5.25
CA ARG A 18 6.41 -16.33 -6.71
C ARG A 18 5.29 -15.42 -7.19
N GLY A 19 5.67 -14.21 -7.60
CA GLY A 19 4.81 -13.25 -8.27
C GLY A 19 4.84 -13.40 -9.79
N ASP A 20 4.43 -12.37 -10.51
CA ASP A 20 4.40 -12.35 -11.97
C ASP A 20 5.81 -12.13 -12.56
N GLY A 21 6.51 -13.25 -12.75
CA GLY A 21 7.87 -13.29 -13.26
C GLY A 21 8.98 -12.85 -12.28
N VAL A 22 8.65 -12.65 -10.99
CA VAL A 22 9.56 -12.19 -9.93
C VAL A 22 9.39 -13.01 -8.66
N ASP A 23 10.42 -13.02 -7.81
CA ASP A 23 10.34 -13.55 -6.46
C ASP A 23 10.18 -12.37 -5.48
N LEU A 24 9.16 -12.43 -4.64
CA LEU A 24 8.76 -11.39 -3.70
C LEU A 24 9.15 -11.82 -2.28
N ALA A 25 9.97 -11.05 -1.61
CA ALA A 25 10.31 -11.28 -0.22
C ALA A 25 9.15 -10.85 0.68
N CYS A 26 8.57 -11.82 1.38
CA CYS A 26 7.46 -11.65 2.31
C CYS A 26 7.94 -11.87 3.75
N HIS A 27 7.52 -11.00 4.65
CA HIS A 27 7.86 -11.01 6.07
C HIS A 27 6.58 -11.15 6.89
N VAL A 28 6.51 -12.18 7.71
CA VAL A 28 5.29 -12.55 8.43
C VAL A 28 5.51 -12.57 9.92
N CYS A 29 4.57 -12.00 10.65
CA CYS A 29 4.51 -12.10 12.10
C CYS A 29 3.05 -12.11 12.59
N GLY A 30 2.86 -12.47 13.87
CA GLY A 30 1.55 -12.61 14.50
C GLY A 30 0.94 -14.00 14.37
N PRO A 31 -0.23 -14.26 14.99
CA PRO A 31 -0.87 -15.57 15.02
C PRO A 31 -1.29 -16.02 13.61
N ALA A 32 -0.98 -17.29 13.27
CA ALA A 32 -1.22 -17.82 11.92
C ALA A 32 -2.70 -17.93 11.52
N ASP A 33 -3.57 -18.09 12.50
CA ASP A 33 -5.02 -18.25 12.37
C ASP A 33 -5.82 -16.96 12.60
N ALA A 34 -5.12 -15.85 12.88
CA ALA A 34 -5.74 -14.54 12.98
C ALA A 34 -6.07 -13.94 11.60
N PRO A 35 -7.00 -12.96 11.52
CA PRO A 35 -7.29 -12.25 10.28
C PRO A 35 -6.01 -11.66 9.67
N ALA A 36 -5.83 -11.85 8.35
CA ALA A 36 -4.63 -11.44 7.66
C ALA A 36 -4.68 -9.96 7.26
N LEU A 37 -3.66 -9.20 7.66
CA LEU A 37 -3.37 -7.85 7.18
C LEU A 37 -2.20 -7.92 6.19
N VAL A 38 -2.39 -7.48 4.95
CA VAL A 38 -1.33 -7.40 3.94
C VAL A 38 -0.94 -5.94 3.75
N PHE A 39 0.33 -5.64 4.00
CA PHE A 39 0.90 -4.30 3.96
C PHE A 39 1.70 -4.08 2.69
N VAL A 40 1.37 -3.03 1.96
CA VAL A 40 1.98 -2.69 0.68
C VAL A 40 2.70 -1.35 0.79
N HIS A 41 4.03 -1.37 0.81
CA HIS A 41 4.86 -0.17 0.95
C HIS A 41 4.96 0.62 -0.36
N GLY A 42 5.36 1.88 -0.23
CA GLY A 42 5.53 2.79 -1.35
C GLY A 42 6.99 3.11 -1.69
N TYR A 43 7.17 4.24 -2.33
CA TYR A 43 8.45 4.74 -2.81
C TYR A 43 9.00 5.82 -1.85
N PRO A 44 10.25 5.82 -1.53
CA PRO A 44 11.33 4.89 -1.93
C PRO A 44 11.65 3.87 -0.83
N ASP A 45 10.63 3.28 -0.24
CA ASP A 45 10.70 2.42 0.93
C ASP A 45 10.79 0.91 0.58
N ASN A 46 10.76 0.07 1.62
CA ASN A 46 10.60 -1.37 1.58
C ASN A 46 9.74 -1.82 2.78
N HIS A 47 9.60 -3.14 3.03
CA HIS A 47 8.79 -3.69 4.11
C HIS A 47 9.05 -3.06 5.48
N ARG A 48 10.27 -2.58 5.77
CA ARG A 48 10.68 -2.01 7.07
C ARG A 48 9.92 -0.73 7.44
N VAL A 49 9.33 -0.03 6.46
CA VAL A 49 8.52 1.15 6.72
C VAL A 49 7.33 0.85 7.65
N TRP A 50 6.93 -0.42 7.71
CA TRP A 50 5.81 -0.93 8.48
C TRP A 50 6.16 -1.39 9.90
N ASP A 51 7.44 -1.52 10.26
CA ASP A 51 7.89 -2.17 11.50
C ASP A 51 7.19 -1.62 12.75
N ARG A 52 7.12 -0.29 12.87
CA ARG A 52 6.46 0.37 14.02
C ARG A 52 4.95 0.13 14.05
N LEU A 53 4.29 0.16 12.90
CA LEU A 53 2.85 -0.08 12.81
C LEU A 53 2.52 -1.55 13.08
N VAL A 54 3.30 -2.46 12.54
CA VAL A 54 3.11 -3.90 12.73
C VAL A 54 3.30 -4.29 14.19
N ALA A 55 4.26 -3.69 14.91
CA ALA A 55 4.43 -3.91 16.34
C ALA A 55 3.15 -3.63 17.16
N GLU A 56 2.30 -2.69 16.71
CA GLU A 56 1.02 -2.37 17.35
C GLU A 56 -0.12 -3.34 16.97
N LEU A 57 0.06 -4.12 15.90
CA LEU A 57 -1.02 -4.95 15.32
C LEU A 57 -0.77 -6.45 15.43
N ALA A 58 0.48 -6.89 15.48
CA ALA A 58 0.89 -8.30 15.40
C ALA A 58 0.38 -9.17 16.57
N ALA A 59 -0.02 -8.58 17.70
CA ALA A 59 -0.62 -9.35 18.81
C ALA A 59 -2.00 -9.95 18.46
N HIS A 60 -2.70 -9.37 17.46
CA HIS A 60 -4.09 -9.71 17.15
C HIS A 60 -4.34 -10.09 15.69
N TYR A 61 -3.36 -9.84 14.82
CA TYR A 61 -3.48 -10.05 13.39
C TYR A 61 -2.27 -10.80 12.82
N ARG A 62 -2.50 -11.61 11.80
CA ARG A 62 -1.44 -12.13 10.96
C ARG A 62 -0.97 -11.00 10.02
N CYS A 63 0.16 -10.40 10.33
CA CYS A 63 0.73 -9.28 9.57
C CYS A 63 1.68 -9.80 8.50
N VAL A 64 1.37 -9.56 7.22
CA VAL A 64 2.17 -9.92 6.06
C VAL A 64 2.65 -8.64 5.38
N ARG A 65 3.95 -8.37 5.43
CA ARG A 65 4.61 -7.30 4.70
C ARG A 65 5.40 -7.90 3.56
N TYR A 66 5.45 -7.29 2.40
CA TYR A 66 6.32 -7.76 1.34
C TYR A 66 7.07 -6.61 0.70
N ASP A 67 8.25 -6.90 0.17
CA ASP A 67 8.98 -5.98 -0.67
C ASP A 67 8.38 -6.01 -2.07
N VAL A 68 7.91 -4.86 -2.55
CA VAL A 68 7.43 -4.70 -3.93
C VAL A 68 8.59 -4.96 -4.89
N ARG A 69 8.30 -5.49 -6.11
CA ARG A 69 9.34 -5.66 -7.13
C ARG A 69 10.20 -4.40 -7.27
N GLY A 70 11.51 -4.57 -7.29
CA GLY A 70 12.47 -3.47 -7.34
C GLY A 70 12.80 -2.84 -5.98
N ALA A 71 12.31 -3.37 -4.87
CA ALA A 71 12.63 -2.91 -3.52
C ALA A 71 13.14 -4.05 -2.63
N GLY A 72 13.79 -3.69 -1.52
CA GLY A 72 14.24 -4.60 -0.47
C GLY A 72 14.98 -5.82 -1.00
N GLU A 73 14.48 -7.00 -0.66
CA GLU A 73 15.05 -8.31 -1.03
C GLU A 73 14.33 -8.94 -2.23
N SER A 74 13.27 -8.33 -2.75
CA SER A 74 12.55 -8.82 -3.93
C SER A 74 13.35 -8.67 -5.21
N SER A 75 12.96 -9.45 -6.23
CA SER A 75 13.53 -9.36 -7.59
C SER A 75 13.46 -7.94 -8.15
N ARG A 76 14.50 -7.58 -8.93
CA ARG A 76 14.68 -6.22 -9.49
C ARG A 76 14.74 -6.25 -11.01
N PRO A 77 13.61 -6.29 -11.71
CA PRO A 77 13.60 -6.22 -13.17
C PRO A 77 14.28 -4.94 -13.67
N SER A 78 15.08 -5.06 -14.74
CA SER A 78 15.75 -3.91 -15.35
C SER A 78 14.84 -3.15 -16.32
N ASP A 79 13.86 -3.86 -16.91
CA ASP A 79 12.89 -3.26 -17.84
C ASP A 79 11.84 -2.43 -17.10
N THR A 80 11.59 -1.21 -17.60
CA THR A 80 10.55 -0.33 -17.05
C THR A 80 9.14 -0.90 -17.24
N GLY A 81 8.90 -1.64 -18.33
CA GLY A 81 7.62 -2.28 -18.62
C GLY A 81 7.20 -3.31 -17.55
N ALA A 82 8.19 -3.92 -16.88
CA ALA A 82 7.93 -4.83 -15.77
C ALA A 82 7.33 -4.17 -14.50
N TYR A 83 7.23 -2.83 -14.46
CA TYR A 83 6.71 -2.08 -13.30
C TYR A 83 5.33 -1.48 -13.56
N THR A 84 4.59 -1.96 -14.57
CA THR A 84 3.22 -1.52 -14.80
C THR A 84 2.31 -1.95 -13.64
N LEU A 85 1.24 -1.19 -13.43
CA LEU A 85 0.25 -1.49 -12.39
C LEU A 85 -0.36 -2.89 -12.56
N ASP A 86 -0.47 -3.40 -13.78
CA ASP A 86 -1.00 -4.73 -14.06
C ASP A 86 -0.06 -5.83 -13.51
N HIS A 87 1.26 -5.67 -13.65
CA HIS A 87 2.25 -6.57 -13.01
C HIS A 87 2.25 -6.46 -11.49
N LEU A 88 2.12 -5.24 -10.96
CA LEU A 88 2.05 -5.01 -9.51
C LEU A 88 0.77 -5.59 -8.89
N GLN A 89 -0.35 -5.54 -9.61
CA GLN A 89 -1.60 -6.19 -9.20
C GLN A 89 -1.44 -7.71 -9.16
N ALA A 90 -0.84 -8.31 -10.18
CA ALA A 90 -0.59 -9.75 -10.22
C ALA A 90 0.34 -10.22 -9.09
N ASP A 91 1.35 -9.42 -8.74
CA ASP A 91 2.21 -9.67 -7.57
C ASP A 91 1.41 -9.64 -6.27
N LEU A 92 0.60 -8.60 -6.06
CA LEU A 92 -0.22 -8.49 -4.86
C LEU A 92 -1.22 -9.65 -4.76
N GLN A 93 -1.82 -10.07 -5.88
CA GLN A 93 -2.70 -11.24 -5.91
C GLN A 93 -1.96 -12.51 -5.45
N ALA A 94 -0.74 -12.75 -5.95
CA ALA A 94 0.06 -13.90 -5.53
C ALA A 94 0.38 -13.87 -4.02
N VAL A 95 0.68 -12.68 -3.48
CA VAL A 95 0.90 -12.51 -2.04
C VAL A 95 -0.39 -12.77 -1.24
N ILE A 96 -1.55 -12.27 -1.69
CA ILE A 96 -2.85 -12.52 -1.05
C ILE A 96 -3.18 -14.02 -1.05
N ASP A 97 -2.99 -14.70 -2.18
CA ASP A 97 -3.31 -16.12 -2.32
C ASP A 97 -2.42 -16.99 -1.44
N TRP A 98 -1.15 -16.61 -1.29
CA TRP A 98 -0.23 -17.28 -0.36
C TRP A 98 -0.54 -16.95 1.11
N ALA A 99 -0.81 -15.68 1.44
CA ALA A 99 -1.04 -15.22 2.81
C ALA A 99 -2.34 -15.78 3.39
N SER A 100 -3.39 -15.87 2.58
CA SER A 100 -4.73 -16.31 3.01
C SER A 100 -5.44 -17.03 1.88
N PRO A 101 -5.14 -18.32 1.62
CA PRO A 101 -5.70 -19.06 0.49
C PRO A 101 -7.22 -19.23 0.55
N ASN A 102 -7.81 -19.25 1.75
CA ASN A 102 -9.21 -19.62 1.98
C ASN A 102 -10.10 -18.51 2.53
N ALA A 103 -9.53 -17.34 2.82
CA ALA A 103 -10.28 -16.22 3.40
C ALA A 103 -9.84 -14.88 2.78
N PRO A 104 -10.73 -13.89 2.69
CA PRO A 104 -10.34 -12.56 2.26
C PRO A 104 -9.39 -11.89 3.26
N VAL A 105 -8.56 -10.98 2.76
CA VAL A 105 -7.58 -10.23 3.55
C VAL A 105 -8.00 -8.77 3.72
N HIS A 106 -7.43 -8.10 4.72
CA HIS A 106 -7.48 -6.65 4.83
C HIS A 106 -6.20 -6.06 4.27
N LEU A 107 -6.31 -5.12 3.33
CA LEU A 107 -5.18 -4.47 2.68
C LEU A 107 -4.87 -3.13 3.35
N ILE A 108 -3.58 -2.81 3.52
CA ILE A 108 -3.11 -1.53 4.02
C ILE A 108 -1.99 -1.07 3.10
N GLY A 109 -2.23 0.02 2.36
CA GLY A 109 -1.27 0.56 1.41
C GLY A 109 -0.83 1.97 1.77
N HIS A 110 0.46 2.27 1.53
CA HIS A 110 1.04 3.59 1.71
C HIS A 110 1.74 4.06 0.45
N ASP A 111 1.54 5.31 0.05
CA ASP A 111 2.17 5.95 -1.11
C ASP A 111 1.99 5.12 -2.40
N TRP A 112 3.04 4.71 -3.12
CA TRP A 112 2.96 3.81 -4.28
C TRP A 112 2.35 2.45 -3.94
N GLY A 113 2.51 1.97 -2.70
CA GLY A 113 1.83 0.78 -2.23
C GLY A 113 0.31 0.97 -2.17
N SER A 114 -0.14 2.16 -1.77
CA SER A 114 -1.55 2.49 -1.87
C SER A 114 -2.01 2.62 -3.33
N ILE A 115 -1.24 3.32 -4.17
CA ILE A 115 -1.57 3.50 -5.60
C ILE A 115 -1.78 2.15 -6.30
N GLN A 116 -0.87 1.19 -6.14
CA GLN A 116 -0.98 -0.13 -6.79
C GLN A 116 -2.12 -0.98 -6.20
N THR A 117 -2.36 -0.88 -4.90
CA THR A 117 -3.44 -1.64 -4.23
C THR A 117 -4.82 -1.28 -4.78
N TRP A 118 -5.03 -0.04 -5.22
CA TRP A 118 -6.28 0.36 -5.88
C TRP A 118 -6.60 -0.47 -7.13
N GLU A 119 -5.60 -1.02 -7.85
CA GLU A 119 -5.86 -1.89 -8.98
C GLU A 119 -6.62 -3.15 -8.54
N SER A 120 -6.17 -3.80 -7.46
CA SER A 120 -6.86 -4.98 -6.90
C SER A 120 -8.21 -4.63 -6.28
N VAL A 121 -8.29 -3.53 -5.53
CA VAL A 121 -9.53 -3.10 -4.84
C VAL A 121 -10.65 -2.75 -5.81
N THR A 122 -10.30 -2.29 -7.01
CA THR A 122 -11.26 -1.91 -8.05
C THR A 122 -11.44 -2.97 -9.14
N ASP A 123 -10.83 -4.15 -8.96
CA ASP A 123 -11.00 -5.28 -9.86
C ASP A 123 -12.14 -6.19 -9.36
N PRO A 124 -13.23 -6.38 -10.15
CA PRO A 124 -14.31 -7.29 -9.78
C PRO A 124 -13.84 -8.73 -9.51
N ALA A 125 -12.76 -9.19 -10.13
CA ALA A 125 -12.20 -10.52 -9.90
C ALA A 125 -11.63 -10.70 -8.48
N MET A 126 -11.29 -9.60 -7.81
CA MET A 126 -10.73 -9.58 -6.45
C MET A 126 -11.78 -9.34 -5.35
N ALA A 127 -13.07 -9.17 -5.70
CA ALA A 127 -14.14 -8.78 -4.76
C ALA A 127 -14.25 -9.72 -3.53
N ASP A 128 -14.12 -11.03 -3.76
CA ASP A 128 -14.21 -12.05 -2.69
C ASP A 128 -12.87 -12.27 -1.95
N ARG A 129 -11.78 -11.64 -2.41
CA ARG A 129 -10.45 -11.79 -1.84
C ARG A 129 -10.07 -10.64 -0.90
N ILE A 130 -10.82 -9.53 -0.92
CA ILE A 130 -10.51 -8.32 -0.17
C ILE A 130 -11.69 -7.98 0.75
N ALA A 131 -11.48 -8.07 2.07
CA ALA A 131 -12.47 -7.75 3.08
C ALA A 131 -12.61 -6.24 3.30
N SER A 132 -11.48 -5.52 3.31
CA SER A 132 -11.42 -4.06 3.41
C SER A 132 -10.07 -3.53 2.96
N TYR A 133 -10.01 -2.23 2.70
CA TYR A 133 -8.79 -1.56 2.29
C TYR A 133 -8.56 -0.24 3.03
N THR A 134 -7.37 -0.04 3.60
CA THR A 134 -6.91 1.22 4.15
C THR A 134 -5.86 1.85 3.24
N SER A 135 -6.21 2.98 2.63
CA SER A 135 -5.37 3.78 1.74
C SER A 135 -4.74 4.94 2.52
N ILE A 136 -3.41 5.07 2.47
CA ILE A 136 -2.67 6.13 3.17
C ILE A 136 -1.77 6.83 2.16
N SER A 137 -1.93 8.13 1.97
CA SER A 137 -1.05 8.96 1.13
C SER A 137 -0.83 8.47 -0.32
N GLY A 138 -1.80 7.75 -0.91
CA GLY A 138 -1.68 7.18 -2.26
C GLY A 138 -3.02 7.02 -2.96
N PRO A 139 -3.48 7.96 -3.79
CA PRO A 139 -4.77 7.88 -4.48
C PRO A 139 -4.70 6.94 -5.70
N CYS A 140 -5.83 6.40 -6.11
CA CYS A 140 -5.96 5.71 -7.40
C CYS A 140 -5.61 6.66 -8.55
N LEU A 141 -4.69 6.28 -9.44
CA LEU A 141 -4.25 7.13 -10.55
C LEU A 141 -5.38 7.44 -11.55
N ASP A 142 -6.28 6.49 -11.79
CA ASP A 142 -7.45 6.72 -12.63
C ASP A 142 -8.38 7.79 -12.00
N HIS A 143 -8.63 7.72 -10.69
CA HIS A 143 -9.41 8.75 -9.97
C HIS A 143 -8.70 10.11 -10.00
N VAL A 144 -7.36 10.14 -9.86
CA VAL A 144 -6.58 11.38 -10.02
C VAL A 144 -6.75 11.97 -11.41
N GLY A 145 -6.74 11.14 -12.47
CA GLY A 145 -6.97 11.59 -13.83
C GLY A 145 -8.35 12.24 -14.02
N HIS A 146 -9.40 11.68 -13.43
CA HIS A 146 -10.74 12.28 -13.41
C HIS A 146 -10.78 13.55 -12.56
N TRP A 147 -10.15 13.54 -11.38
CA TRP A 147 -10.06 14.69 -10.50
C TRP A 147 -9.36 15.88 -11.18
N LEU A 148 -8.22 15.67 -11.84
CA LEU A 148 -7.51 16.72 -12.57
C LEU A 148 -8.41 17.40 -13.62
N ARG A 149 -9.21 16.61 -14.37
CA ARG A 149 -10.15 17.15 -15.36
C ARG A 149 -11.27 17.96 -14.72
N SER A 150 -11.82 17.52 -13.60
CA SER A 150 -12.88 18.23 -12.89
C SER A 150 -12.36 19.52 -12.25
N GLN A 151 -11.18 19.50 -11.63
CA GLN A 151 -10.59 20.67 -10.96
C GLN A 151 -10.13 21.76 -11.94
N TRP A 152 -9.80 21.40 -13.17
CA TRP A 152 -9.50 22.39 -14.21
C TRP A 152 -10.64 23.41 -14.41
N GLN A 153 -11.86 23.01 -14.21
CA GLN A 153 -13.05 23.87 -14.32
C GLN A 153 -13.50 24.43 -12.96
N ALA A 154 -13.39 23.66 -11.88
CA ALA A 154 -13.96 23.99 -10.57
C ALA A 154 -13.00 24.77 -9.66
N ASP A 155 -11.73 24.35 -9.54
CA ASP A 155 -10.73 24.99 -8.66
C ASP A 155 -9.32 24.92 -9.26
N ARG A 156 -9.00 25.87 -10.10
CA ARG A 156 -7.66 26.01 -10.70
C ARG A 156 -6.57 26.28 -9.68
N SER A 157 -6.90 26.92 -8.54
CA SER A 157 -5.90 27.25 -7.53
C SER A 157 -5.45 26.02 -6.77
N GLY A 158 -6.39 25.15 -6.36
CA GLY A 158 -6.11 23.86 -5.75
C GLY A 158 -5.35 22.94 -6.69
N LEU A 159 -5.72 22.94 -7.98
CA LEU A 159 -5.01 22.18 -9.01
C LEU A 159 -3.55 22.63 -9.12
N LEU A 160 -3.28 23.95 -9.25
CA LEU A 160 -1.92 24.48 -9.35
C LEU A 160 -1.10 24.19 -8.09
N LYS A 161 -1.72 24.25 -6.90
CA LYS A 161 -1.06 23.89 -5.64
C LYS A 161 -0.63 22.41 -5.65
N GLN A 162 -1.48 21.51 -6.13
CA GLN A 162 -1.14 20.08 -6.23
C GLN A 162 -0.06 19.84 -7.30
N MET A 163 -0.14 20.46 -8.46
CA MET A 163 0.90 20.36 -9.50
C MET A 163 2.27 20.79 -9.00
N ARG A 164 2.33 21.85 -8.17
CA ARG A 164 3.58 22.26 -7.52
C ARG A 164 4.13 21.22 -6.55
N LYS A 165 3.30 20.49 -5.85
CA LYS A 165 3.73 19.36 -5.00
C LYS A 165 4.28 18.19 -5.82
N SER A 166 3.74 17.98 -7.02
CA SER A 166 4.03 16.85 -7.91
C SER A 166 5.12 17.14 -8.95
N TRP A 167 5.87 18.25 -8.85
CA TRP A 167 6.91 18.65 -9.83
C TRP A 167 7.99 17.56 -10.04
N TYR A 168 8.33 16.83 -8.99
CA TYR A 168 9.35 15.78 -9.01
C TYR A 168 8.99 14.62 -9.93
N ILE A 169 7.68 14.39 -10.19
CA ILE A 169 7.20 13.36 -11.11
C ILE A 169 7.76 13.61 -12.51
N LEU A 170 7.73 14.88 -12.97
CA LEU A 170 8.34 15.26 -14.26
C LEU A 170 9.85 15.05 -14.25
N ALA A 171 10.53 15.37 -13.14
CA ALA A 171 11.95 15.13 -13.00
C ALA A 171 12.30 13.65 -13.12
N PHE A 172 11.48 12.74 -12.58
CA PHE A 172 11.70 11.28 -12.68
C PHE A 172 11.56 10.72 -14.11
N HIS A 173 10.89 11.46 -15.01
CA HIS A 173 10.82 11.06 -16.41
C HIS A 173 12.08 11.47 -17.22
N MET A 174 12.97 12.29 -16.66
CA MET A 174 14.25 12.60 -17.33
C MET A 174 15.12 11.32 -17.43
N PRO A 175 15.73 11.06 -18.59
CA PRO A 175 16.62 9.91 -18.74
C PRO A 175 17.86 10.07 -17.85
N PHE A 176 18.34 9.00 -17.26
CA PHE A 176 19.58 8.85 -16.46
C PHE A 176 19.71 9.74 -15.22
N VAL A 177 19.30 11.02 -15.27
CA VAL A 177 19.53 12.02 -14.21
C VAL A 177 18.99 11.58 -12.84
N PRO A 178 17.74 11.14 -12.68
CA PRO A 178 17.23 10.76 -11.36
C PRO A 178 17.96 9.54 -10.77
N GLY A 179 18.31 8.56 -11.60
CA GLY A 179 19.10 7.40 -11.17
C GLY A 179 20.49 7.79 -10.66
N LEU A 180 21.18 8.65 -11.40
CA LEU A 180 22.49 9.18 -10.99
C LEU A 180 22.41 9.97 -9.67
N LEU A 181 21.36 10.77 -9.49
CA LEU A 181 21.11 11.50 -8.24
C LEU A 181 20.93 10.56 -7.06
N TRP A 182 20.17 9.45 -7.24
CA TRP A 182 19.98 8.45 -6.20
C TRP A 182 21.28 7.74 -5.83
N HIS A 183 22.05 7.27 -6.80
CA HIS A 183 23.36 6.64 -6.54
C HIS A 183 24.41 7.62 -5.98
N GLY A 184 24.22 8.91 -6.21
CA GLY A 184 25.12 9.97 -5.75
C GLY A 184 24.68 10.61 -4.42
N VAL A 185 24.12 11.80 -4.52
CA VAL A 185 23.83 12.68 -3.36
C VAL A 185 22.52 12.33 -2.68
N LEU A 186 21.46 12.00 -3.46
CA LEU A 186 20.11 11.87 -2.93
C LEU A 186 19.99 10.65 -2.01
N GLY A 187 20.49 9.50 -2.43
CA GLY A 187 20.43 8.28 -1.63
C GLY A 187 21.13 8.42 -0.28
N ARG A 188 22.31 9.06 -0.26
CA ARG A 188 23.07 9.30 0.98
C ARG A 188 22.40 10.27 1.94
N ARG A 189 21.58 11.19 1.42
CA ARG A 189 20.93 12.25 2.21
C ARG A 189 19.44 12.00 2.44
N TRP A 190 18.89 10.96 1.83
CA TRP A 190 17.44 10.73 1.86
C TRP A 190 16.89 10.63 3.27
N HIS A 191 17.53 9.86 4.13
CA HIS A 191 17.13 9.74 5.53
C HIS A 191 17.03 11.13 6.23
N ALA A 192 18.04 11.99 6.05
CA ALA A 192 18.02 13.34 6.63
C ALA A 192 16.93 14.23 6.00
N ILE A 193 16.69 14.11 4.68
CA ILE A 193 15.64 14.85 3.96
C ILE A 193 14.26 14.40 4.48
N ALA A 194 13.99 13.12 4.49
CA ALA A 194 12.71 12.56 4.94
C ALA A 194 12.44 12.89 6.43
N SER A 195 13.44 12.71 7.29
CA SER A 195 13.35 13.08 8.70
C SER A 195 13.05 14.56 8.91
N ARG A 196 13.62 15.44 8.07
CA ARG A 196 13.32 16.87 8.12
C ARG A 196 11.89 17.18 7.67
N LEU A 197 11.38 16.49 6.64
CA LEU A 197 10.01 16.65 6.17
C LEU A 197 8.99 16.19 7.23
N GLU A 198 9.32 15.15 7.98
CA GLU A 198 8.50 14.63 9.07
C GLU A 198 8.62 15.45 10.37
N GLY A 199 9.68 16.25 10.51
CA GLY A 199 9.98 16.98 11.75
C GLY A 199 10.53 16.09 12.88
N GLN A 200 10.84 14.82 12.59
CA GLN A 200 11.43 13.86 13.54
C GLN A 200 12.27 12.82 12.81
N SER A 201 13.19 12.15 13.54
CA SER A 201 14.05 11.13 12.96
C SER A 201 13.24 9.90 12.56
N LEU A 202 13.39 9.49 11.32
CA LEU A 202 12.87 8.22 10.80
C LEU A 202 13.90 7.08 10.99
N PRO A 203 13.50 5.81 10.93
CA PRO A 203 14.44 4.69 10.85
C PRO A 203 15.27 4.74 9.56
N GLU A 204 16.50 4.25 9.62
CA GLU A 204 17.34 4.11 8.44
C GLU A 204 16.94 2.88 7.61
N ASN A 205 16.98 3.03 6.28
CA ASN A 205 16.80 1.93 5.35
C ASN A 205 18.14 1.62 4.65
N PRO A 206 18.78 0.46 4.91
CA PRO A 206 20.06 0.12 4.31
C PRO A 206 20.05 0.02 2.79
N SER A 207 18.92 -0.34 2.18
CA SER A 207 18.77 -0.44 0.72
C SER A 207 18.27 0.85 0.06
N GLN A 208 18.06 1.92 0.82
CA GLN A 208 17.41 3.19 0.41
C GLN A 208 17.89 3.73 -0.95
N THR A 209 19.21 3.75 -1.15
CA THR A 209 19.79 4.27 -2.42
C THR A 209 19.36 3.44 -3.62
N ARG A 210 19.34 2.12 -3.47
CA ARG A 210 18.99 1.18 -4.53
C ARG A 210 17.48 1.15 -4.74
N ASP A 211 16.70 1.12 -3.65
CA ASP A 211 15.23 1.14 -3.70
C ASP A 211 14.73 2.43 -4.38
N GLY A 212 15.33 3.57 -4.04
CA GLY A 212 15.01 4.84 -4.67
C GLY A 212 15.40 4.90 -6.16
N ALA A 213 16.54 4.37 -6.55
CA ALA A 213 16.97 4.35 -7.94
C ALA A 213 16.08 3.44 -8.81
N ASP A 214 15.76 2.24 -8.32
CA ASP A 214 14.94 1.27 -9.04
C ASP A 214 13.47 1.66 -9.10
N GLY A 215 12.92 2.19 -8.00
CA GLY A 215 11.52 2.58 -7.89
C GLY A 215 11.10 3.76 -8.77
N ILE A 216 12.04 4.50 -9.40
CA ILE A 216 11.74 5.51 -10.43
C ILE A 216 10.93 4.89 -11.58
N ARG A 217 11.12 3.59 -11.85
CA ARG A 217 10.40 2.87 -12.91
C ARG A 217 8.89 2.82 -12.67
N LEU A 218 8.44 2.82 -11.41
CA LEU A 218 7.01 2.92 -11.06
C LEU A 218 6.36 4.16 -11.68
N TYR A 219 7.02 5.32 -11.53
CA TYR A 219 6.54 6.57 -12.11
C TYR A 219 6.52 6.54 -13.64
N ARG A 220 7.62 6.08 -14.24
CA ARG A 220 7.77 6.05 -15.71
C ARG A 220 6.81 5.11 -16.39
N ALA A 221 6.53 3.95 -15.77
CA ALA A 221 5.64 2.96 -16.35
C ALA A 221 4.17 3.37 -16.31
N ASN A 222 3.75 4.21 -15.34
CA ASN A 222 2.34 4.30 -15.01
C ASN A 222 1.75 5.71 -15.08
N ILE A 223 2.46 6.74 -14.59
CA ILE A 223 1.83 8.04 -14.33
C ILE A 223 1.23 8.65 -15.59
N LEU A 224 2.03 8.79 -16.65
CA LEU A 224 1.57 9.50 -17.86
C LEU A 224 0.44 8.76 -18.56
N GLU A 225 0.52 7.44 -18.62
CA GLU A 225 -0.50 6.59 -19.25
C GLU A 225 -1.84 6.69 -18.51
N ARG A 226 -1.83 6.46 -17.19
CA ARG A 226 -3.06 6.47 -16.38
C ARG A 226 -3.72 7.85 -16.33
N LEU A 227 -2.95 8.93 -16.21
CA LEU A 227 -3.50 10.29 -16.18
C LEU A 227 -4.07 10.72 -17.53
N ARG A 228 -3.51 10.25 -18.64
CA ARG A 228 -4.03 10.53 -19.98
C ARG A 228 -5.30 9.76 -20.30
N HIS A 229 -5.38 8.51 -19.87
CA HIS A 229 -6.47 7.58 -20.21
C HIS A 229 -7.10 6.99 -18.93
N PRO A 230 -7.69 7.83 -18.04
CA PRO A 230 -8.28 7.34 -16.80
C PRO A 230 -9.53 6.53 -17.07
N ARG A 231 -9.61 5.37 -16.43
CA ARG A 231 -10.73 4.44 -16.49
C ARG A 231 -11.73 4.73 -15.36
N ALA A 232 -12.99 4.38 -15.56
CA ALA A 232 -13.98 4.33 -14.48
C ALA A 232 -13.69 3.10 -13.60
N ARG A 233 -13.27 3.32 -12.35
CA ARG A 233 -12.84 2.27 -11.43
C ARG A 233 -13.63 2.38 -10.13
N HIS A 234 -14.47 1.38 -9.84
CA HIS A 234 -15.30 1.33 -8.64
C HIS A 234 -14.72 0.32 -7.65
N ALA A 235 -14.56 0.72 -6.40
CA ALA A 235 -14.10 -0.17 -5.35
C ALA A 235 -15.11 -1.29 -5.10
N GLN A 236 -14.61 -2.52 -4.97
CA GLN A 236 -15.40 -3.71 -4.70
C GLN A 236 -15.45 -4.03 -3.19
N ALA A 237 -14.64 -3.37 -2.38
CA ALA A 237 -14.54 -3.53 -0.93
C ALA A 237 -14.72 -2.18 -0.22
N PRO A 238 -15.09 -2.17 1.07
CA PRO A 238 -15.05 -0.97 1.90
C PRO A 238 -13.66 -0.35 1.93
N VAL A 239 -13.57 0.97 1.84
CA VAL A 239 -12.32 1.72 1.83
C VAL A 239 -12.27 2.76 2.95
N GLN A 240 -11.20 2.74 3.72
CA GLN A 240 -10.77 3.83 4.58
C GLN A 240 -9.66 4.61 3.89
N VAL A 241 -9.77 5.93 3.84
CA VAL A 241 -8.69 6.82 3.39
C VAL A 241 -8.19 7.64 4.57
N ILE A 242 -6.97 7.34 5.03
CA ILE A 242 -6.29 8.15 6.04
C ILE A 242 -5.54 9.25 5.32
N THR A 243 -5.86 10.52 5.63
CA THR A 243 -5.31 11.70 4.96
C THR A 243 -4.44 12.51 5.91
N PRO A 244 -3.09 12.35 5.85
CA PRO A 244 -2.18 13.23 6.58
C PRO A 244 -2.26 14.66 6.05
N GLN A 245 -2.64 15.61 6.92
CA GLN A 245 -2.97 16.98 6.50
C GLN A 245 -1.74 17.81 6.13
N ARG A 246 -0.56 17.41 6.63
CA ARG A 246 0.73 18.08 6.35
C ARG A 246 1.56 17.34 5.28
N ASP A 247 0.97 16.38 4.55
CA ASP A 247 1.67 15.63 3.50
C ASP A 247 2.19 16.58 2.40
N PRO A 248 3.53 16.63 2.16
CA PRO A 248 4.10 17.50 1.15
C PRO A 248 3.91 16.99 -0.29
N PHE A 249 3.51 15.72 -0.48
CA PHE A 249 3.39 15.08 -1.79
C PHE A 249 1.93 14.90 -2.22
N VAL A 250 1.10 14.34 -1.34
CA VAL A 250 -0.30 14.01 -1.60
C VAL A 250 -1.20 14.96 -0.80
N GLY A 251 -1.92 15.80 -1.51
CA GLY A 251 -2.85 16.75 -0.86
C GLY A 251 -4.17 16.09 -0.44
N PRO A 252 -4.84 16.59 0.62
CA PRO A 252 -6.14 16.08 1.06
C PRO A 252 -7.26 16.29 0.03
N GLY A 253 -7.03 17.08 -1.02
CA GLY A 253 -8.01 17.32 -2.07
C GLY A 253 -8.37 16.11 -2.92
N PHE A 254 -7.56 15.05 -2.92
CA PHE A 254 -7.84 13.85 -3.70
C PHE A 254 -9.00 13.00 -3.17
N VAL A 255 -9.50 13.27 -1.95
CA VAL A 255 -10.72 12.62 -1.42
C VAL A 255 -12.01 13.28 -1.94
N VAL A 256 -11.91 14.48 -2.54
CA VAL A 256 -13.08 15.19 -3.07
C VAL A 256 -13.66 14.44 -4.27
N GLY A 257 -14.92 13.99 -4.14
CA GLY A 257 -15.60 13.22 -5.17
C GLY A 257 -15.23 11.74 -5.23
N LEU A 258 -14.51 11.23 -4.22
CA LEU A 258 -14.14 9.81 -4.15
C LEU A 258 -15.36 8.91 -3.87
N ASP A 259 -16.42 9.44 -3.27
CA ASP A 259 -17.71 8.81 -3.06
C ASP A 259 -18.40 8.36 -4.37
N ARG A 260 -18.00 8.90 -5.53
CA ARG A 260 -18.44 8.40 -6.84
C ARG A 260 -17.91 7.01 -7.18
N TRP A 261 -16.76 6.65 -6.59
CA TRP A 261 -16.01 5.44 -6.93
C TRP A 261 -16.02 4.41 -5.80
N VAL A 262 -16.40 4.85 -4.59
CA VAL A 262 -16.35 4.04 -3.37
C VAL A 262 -17.69 4.15 -2.66
N GLU A 263 -18.47 3.09 -2.65
CA GLU A 263 -19.78 3.04 -1.99
C GLU A 263 -19.65 3.11 -0.47
N SER A 264 -18.74 2.32 0.10
CA SER A 264 -18.45 2.29 1.55
C SER A 264 -17.13 3.01 1.83
N LEU A 265 -17.18 4.33 1.95
CA LEU A 265 -16.03 5.21 2.14
C LEU A 265 -15.98 5.80 3.56
N THR A 266 -14.83 5.62 4.22
CA THR A 266 -14.49 6.33 5.46
C THR A 266 -13.29 7.23 5.21
N VAL A 267 -13.36 8.51 5.51
CA VAL A 267 -12.24 9.46 5.40
C VAL A 267 -11.79 9.88 6.78
N THR A 268 -10.52 9.66 7.10
CA THR A 268 -9.92 9.94 8.42
C THR A 268 -8.77 10.94 8.26
N PRO A 269 -9.01 12.24 8.50
CA PRO A 269 -7.94 13.23 8.53
C PRO A 269 -7.09 13.09 9.79
N ILE A 270 -5.76 13.18 9.66
CA ILE A 270 -4.82 13.16 10.78
C ILE A 270 -3.82 14.29 10.68
N ASP A 271 -3.40 14.86 11.80
CA ASP A 271 -2.36 15.90 11.84
C ASP A 271 -0.95 15.26 11.81
N ALA A 272 -0.56 14.79 10.63
CA ALA A 272 0.72 14.15 10.36
C ALA A 272 1.24 14.57 9.00
N ALA A 273 2.51 14.24 8.71
CA ALA A 273 3.11 14.36 7.39
C ALA A 273 3.08 13.01 6.66
N HIS A 274 3.90 12.81 5.61
CA HIS A 274 3.77 11.69 4.68
C HIS A 274 3.98 10.31 5.33
N TRP A 275 5.06 10.16 6.13
CA TRP A 275 5.38 8.89 6.81
C TRP A 275 4.65 8.74 8.15
N ALA A 276 3.36 9.09 8.19
CA ALA A 276 2.52 8.94 9.39
C ALA A 276 2.53 7.52 9.97
N ILE A 277 2.70 6.51 9.14
CA ILE A 277 2.81 5.10 9.53
C ILE A 277 4.03 4.83 10.43
N GLN A 278 5.08 5.64 10.32
CA GLN A 278 6.28 5.55 11.17
C GLN A 278 6.25 6.54 12.34
N THR A 279 5.63 7.71 12.14
CA THR A 279 5.68 8.82 13.09
C THR A 279 4.49 8.83 14.06
N HIS A 280 3.36 8.22 13.67
CA HIS A 280 2.13 8.12 14.46
C HIS A 280 1.54 6.68 14.42
N PRO A 281 2.37 5.62 14.66
CA PRO A 281 1.95 4.24 14.46
C PRO A 281 0.76 3.84 15.34
N GLN A 282 0.68 4.31 16.59
CA GLN A 282 -0.43 4.03 17.50
C GLN A 282 -1.76 4.58 16.96
N THR A 283 -1.74 5.81 16.45
CA THR A 283 -2.94 6.45 15.87
C THR A 283 -3.40 5.70 14.63
N ILE A 284 -2.47 5.39 13.72
CA ILE A 284 -2.78 4.60 12.50
C ILE A 284 -3.31 3.22 12.87
N ALA A 285 -2.65 2.52 13.82
CA ALA A 285 -3.08 1.20 14.29
C ALA A 285 -4.49 1.22 14.89
N ALA A 286 -4.84 2.25 15.66
CA ALA A 286 -6.18 2.40 16.21
C ALA A 286 -7.24 2.52 15.11
N HIS A 287 -7.01 3.37 14.09
CA HIS A 287 -7.92 3.50 12.95
C HIS A 287 -8.01 2.22 12.11
N CYS A 288 -6.88 1.53 11.89
CA CYS A 288 -6.88 0.25 11.19
C CYS A 288 -7.68 -0.81 11.95
N ARG A 289 -7.46 -0.95 13.29
CA ARG A 289 -8.21 -1.92 14.11
C ARG A 289 -9.70 -1.67 14.09
N GLU A 290 -10.13 -0.42 14.28
CA GLU A 290 -11.54 -0.03 14.26
C GLU A 290 -12.18 -0.38 12.91
N PHE A 291 -11.52 -0.01 11.82
CA PHE A 291 -12.03 -0.25 10.48
C PHE A 291 -12.07 -1.74 10.13
N VAL A 292 -11.02 -2.50 10.43
CA VAL A 292 -10.95 -3.95 10.24
C VAL A 292 -12.03 -4.66 11.05
N ALA A 293 -12.20 -4.32 12.33
CA ALA A 293 -13.22 -4.93 13.20
C ALA A 293 -14.63 -4.76 12.65
N GLY A 294 -14.96 -3.60 12.06
CA GLY A 294 -16.25 -3.34 11.41
C GLY A 294 -16.51 -4.18 10.14
N HIS A 295 -15.47 -4.86 9.59
CA HIS A 295 -15.56 -5.58 8.31
C HIS A 295 -15.10 -7.04 8.38
N THR A 296 -14.85 -7.58 9.59
CA THR A 296 -14.36 -8.95 9.79
C THR A 296 -15.47 -10.01 9.61
N ASP A 297 -16.74 -9.68 9.75
CA ASP A 297 -17.84 -10.65 9.62
C ASP A 297 -17.96 -11.25 8.21
N LYS A 298 -17.49 -10.56 7.18
CA LYS A 298 -17.40 -11.12 5.82
C LYS A 298 -16.43 -12.31 5.74
N THR A 299 -15.41 -12.34 6.59
CA THR A 299 -14.41 -13.41 6.62
C THR A 299 -14.95 -14.70 7.29
N ARG A 300 -15.88 -14.58 8.25
CA ARG A 300 -16.44 -15.75 9.00
C ARG A 300 -17.53 -16.48 8.25
N THR A 301 -18.31 -15.80 7.40
CA THR A 301 -19.39 -16.42 6.62
C THR A 301 -18.88 -17.26 5.45
N ALA A 302 -17.70 -16.97 4.89
CA ALA A 302 -17.09 -17.76 3.82
C ALA A 302 -16.60 -19.15 4.31
N THR A 303 -16.19 -19.27 5.57
CA THR A 303 -15.73 -20.54 6.17
C THR A 303 -16.85 -21.41 6.71
N ALA A 304 -18.09 -20.91 6.80
CA ALA A 304 -19.25 -21.60 7.38
C ALA A 304 -20.23 -22.20 6.34
N SER A 305 -19.83 -22.36 5.07
CA SER A 305 -20.68 -23.08 4.09
C SER A 305 -20.63 -24.59 4.40
N PRO A 306 -21.73 -25.23 4.84
CA PRO A 306 -21.72 -26.64 5.16
C PRO A 306 -21.51 -27.45 3.87
N ALA A 307 -20.58 -28.40 3.93
CA ALA A 307 -20.43 -29.45 2.91
C ALA A 307 -21.82 -30.03 2.58
N ARG A 308 -22.26 -29.89 1.35
CA ARG A 308 -23.49 -30.48 0.85
C ARG A 308 -23.39 -31.99 1.06
N ASP A 309 -24.28 -32.49 1.90
CA ASP A 309 -24.50 -33.88 2.17
C ASP A 309 -24.95 -34.60 0.87
N GLU A 310 -24.01 -35.20 0.15
CA GLU A 310 -24.26 -36.05 -1.03
C GLU A 310 -24.67 -37.49 -0.65
N ARG A 311 -25.21 -37.68 0.54
CA ARG A 311 -25.70 -39.02 0.96
C ARG A 311 -27.21 -39.10 1.10
N ALA A 312 -27.94 -38.84 0.05
CA ALA A 312 -29.37 -39.14 0.03
C ALA A 312 -29.91 -39.26 -1.40
N ARG A 313 -29.33 -40.11 -2.24
CA ARG A 313 -30.01 -40.65 -3.44
C ARG A 313 -29.32 -41.93 -3.92
N SER A 314 -29.35 -42.97 -3.08
CA SER A 314 -29.23 -44.37 -3.55
C SER A 314 -30.10 -45.23 -2.67
N GLY A 315 -31.35 -45.43 -3.09
CA GLY A 315 -32.25 -46.36 -2.39
C GLY A 315 -33.70 -46.10 -2.78
N ALA A 316 -34.09 -46.48 -3.98
CA ALA A 316 -35.38 -47.07 -4.32
C ALA A 316 -35.37 -47.51 -5.81
#